data_ebbcba22795e0b130fbfa2af08bec1af
#
_entry.id   ebbcba22795e0b130fbfa2af08bec1af
#
_cell.length_a   1.000
_cell.length_b   1.000
_cell.length_c   1.000
_cell.angle_alpha   90.00
_cell.angle_beta   90.00
_cell.angle_gamma   90.00
#
_symmetry.space_group_name_H-M   'P 1'
#
loop_
_entity.id
_entity.type
_entity.pdbx_description
1 polymer ?
#
loop_
_entity_poly.entity_id
_entity_poly.type
_entity_poly.pdbx_seq_one_letter_code
_entity_poly.pdbx_strand_id
1 'polypeptide(L)'
;MSMKKLAAIVFAGAILMAGAMGISMKLTQQRELEMEVADVPKTVTGQPETGETKTLGSMENIPLYYDDEKKLLLPLRNVTEGLGGSVTWERESRKATVSCFGRVLTLFPGEEAGTLNGYEITLPEPAEMINGCLYIDSGRLSEYFGADVIWNNESRQVTLKTGDPAMPSAAVRCMEGKKGGRAYMLETPVIVGLNDANFEKSLNEALAEEMRTLGAGYLDTTDADGTFRLDAGTDFLTKDFISFCWNGEKDGVPFCRTKNIDLKGQKEVSLSDLLTAGSLEKIKSALGDSWQNGGFYLSDTEGLVLLTEDENGGIHPYIWTETGELRWKGSFREIAGAYGLG
;
A
#
# COMPACT_ATOMS: atom_id res chain seq x y z
N MET A 1 -31.11 14.66 4.85
CA MET A 1 -30.40 14.80 6.14
C MET A 1 -29.72 16.16 6.14
N SER A 2 -29.88 17.01 7.14
CA SER A 2 -29.52 18.43 7.07
C SER A 2 -28.01 18.64 6.96
N MET A 3 -27.53 19.48 6.03
CA MET A 3 -26.12 19.90 5.84
C MET A 3 -25.38 20.31 7.13
N LYS A 4 -26.10 20.70 8.17
CA LYS A 4 -25.52 21.01 9.49
C LYS A 4 -24.95 19.77 10.21
N LYS A 5 -25.38 18.55 9.87
CA LYS A 5 -24.83 17.31 10.48
C LYS A 5 -23.56 16.84 9.77
N LEU A 6 -23.39 17.13 8.47
CA LEU A 6 -22.17 16.75 7.74
C LEU A 6 -20.98 17.67 8.12
N ALA A 7 -21.23 18.97 8.27
CA ALA A 7 -20.21 19.91 8.75
C ALA A 7 -19.72 19.60 10.18
N ALA A 8 -20.59 19.04 11.02
CA ALA A 8 -20.22 18.64 12.38
C ALA A 8 -19.30 17.39 12.40
N ILE A 9 -19.45 16.49 11.44
CA ILE A 9 -18.62 15.26 11.37
C ILE A 9 -17.21 15.61 10.84
N VAL A 10 -17.11 16.48 9.82
CA VAL A 10 -15.80 16.92 9.30
C VAL A 10 -15.05 17.77 10.33
N PHE A 11 -15.75 18.61 11.11
CA PHE A 11 -15.14 19.39 12.20
C PHE A 11 -14.77 18.53 13.41
N ALA A 12 -15.53 17.48 13.70
CA ALA A 12 -15.21 16.54 14.77
C ALA A 12 -13.98 15.68 14.43
N GLY A 13 -13.81 15.27 13.17
CA GLY A 13 -12.61 14.58 12.70
C GLY A 13 -11.35 15.44 12.82
N ALA A 14 -11.40 16.69 12.38
CA ALA A 14 -10.26 17.62 12.50
C ALA A 14 -9.92 17.98 13.95
N ILE A 15 -10.91 18.06 14.83
CA ILE A 15 -10.70 18.31 16.27
C ILE A 15 -10.18 17.04 16.98
N LEU A 16 -10.59 15.86 16.55
CA LEU A 16 -10.07 14.59 17.06
C LEU A 16 -8.61 14.36 16.63
N MET A 17 -8.24 14.72 15.40
CA MET A 17 -6.84 14.65 14.94
C MET A 17 -5.96 15.66 15.67
N ALA A 18 -6.41 16.90 15.87
CA ALA A 18 -5.69 17.89 16.66
C ALA A 18 -5.64 17.55 18.16
N GLY A 19 -6.67 16.89 18.67
CA GLY A 19 -6.74 16.38 20.05
C GLY A 19 -5.81 15.19 20.27
N ALA A 20 -5.73 14.27 19.32
CA ALA A 20 -4.83 13.11 19.38
C ALA A 20 -3.35 13.54 19.31
N MET A 21 -2.99 14.50 18.44
CA MET A 21 -1.64 15.06 18.41
C MET A 21 -1.28 15.78 19.71
N GLY A 22 -2.20 16.55 20.31
CA GLY A 22 -1.98 17.25 21.57
C GLY A 22 -1.84 16.33 22.77
N ILE A 23 -2.55 15.20 22.79
CA ILE A 23 -2.47 14.20 23.86
C ILE A 23 -1.22 13.34 23.69
N SER A 24 -0.85 12.97 22.47
CA SER A 24 0.39 12.25 22.16
C SER A 24 1.62 13.07 22.56
N MET A 25 1.68 14.36 22.22
CA MET A 25 2.77 15.25 22.66
C MET A 25 2.88 15.38 24.19
N LYS A 26 1.78 15.46 24.92
CA LYS A 26 1.81 15.55 26.40
C LYS A 26 2.24 14.25 27.07
N LEU A 27 1.86 13.10 26.54
CA LEU A 27 2.30 11.79 27.03
C LEU A 27 3.77 11.51 26.73
N THR A 28 4.28 12.03 25.60
CA THR A 28 5.69 11.88 25.20
C THR A 28 6.61 12.73 26.08
N GLN A 29 6.21 13.95 26.47
CA GLN A 29 7.01 14.81 27.34
C GLN A 29 7.16 14.32 28.79
N GLN A 30 6.28 13.45 29.28
CA GLN A 30 6.34 12.92 30.66
C GLN A 30 7.18 11.65 30.80
N ARG A 31 7.68 11.04 29.71
CA ARG A 31 8.44 9.79 29.69
C ARG A 31 9.89 9.92 29.20
N GLU A 32 10.49 11.09 29.30
CA GLU A 32 11.90 11.33 28.93
C GLU A 32 12.94 10.74 29.90
N LEU A 33 12.56 9.88 30.81
CA LEU A 33 13.47 9.25 31.77
C LEU A 33 13.72 7.77 31.40
N GLU A 34 14.98 7.51 31.01
CA GLU A 34 15.64 6.21 30.94
C GLU A 34 15.22 5.27 29.78
N MET A 35 15.77 5.51 28.59
CA MET A 35 15.89 4.48 27.56
C MET A 35 17.24 3.78 27.69
N GLU A 36 17.30 2.75 28.50
CA GLU A 36 18.31 1.72 28.36
C GLU A 36 17.84 0.76 27.25
N VAL A 37 18.57 0.79 26.12
CA VAL A 37 18.33 -0.18 25.04
C VAL A 37 18.72 -1.54 25.58
N ALA A 38 17.75 -2.39 25.87
CA ALA A 38 18.03 -3.76 26.27
C ALA A 38 18.90 -4.44 25.19
N ASP A 39 20.10 -4.83 25.56
CA ASP A 39 20.98 -5.61 24.71
C ASP A 39 20.35 -6.98 24.45
N VAL A 40 19.82 -7.17 23.25
CA VAL A 40 19.33 -8.46 22.79
C VAL A 40 20.54 -9.23 22.20
N PRO A 41 20.72 -10.52 22.50
CA PRO A 41 21.86 -11.28 22.06
C PRO A 41 22.01 -11.28 20.53
N LYS A 42 23.14 -10.80 20.06
CA LYS A 42 23.52 -10.88 18.65
C LYS A 42 23.87 -12.33 18.30
N THR A 43 22.99 -13.03 17.61
CA THR A 43 23.44 -14.18 16.80
C THR A 43 22.40 -14.44 15.67
N VAL A 44 22.54 -13.78 14.54
CA VAL A 44 22.00 -14.32 13.28
C VAL A 44 23.04 -14.08 12.19
N THR A 45 23.72 -15.13 11.81
CA THR A 45 24.61 -15.20 10.65
C THR A 45 23.84 -15.79 9.48
N GLY A 46 23.74 -15.03 8.39
CA GLY A 46 23.23 -15.48 7.08
C GLY A 46 21.91 -14.84 6.67
N GLN A 47 21.88 -14.32 5.45
CA GLN A 47 20.59 -13.96 4.82
C GLN A 47 19.82 -15.27 4.57
N PRO A 48 18.51 -15.34 4.92
CA PRO A 48 17.71 -16.53 4.64
C PRO A 48 17.51 -16.70 3.14
N GLU A 49 17.55 -17.95 2.68
CA GLU A 49 17.27 -18.28 1.29
C GLU A 49 15.78 -18.07 0.97
N THR A 50 15.46 -17.84 -0.32
CA THR A 50 14.11 -17.63 -0.82
C THR A 50 13.19 -18.78 -0.42
N GLY A 51 12.05 -18.48 0.21
CA GLY A 51 11.05 -19.47 0.62
C GLY A 51 11.32 -20.18 1.94
N GLU A 52 12.41 -19.85 2.65
CA GLU A 52 12.64 -20.38 4.00
C GLU A 52 11.57 -19.87 4.99
N THR A 53 11.05 -20.81 5.76
CA THR A 53 10.17 -20.48 6.90
C THR A 53 11.01 -20.51 8.17
N LYS A 54 11.12 -19.36 8.85
CA LYS A 54 11.83 -19.23 10.10
C LYS A 54 10.84 -18.93 11.22
N THR A 55 10.72 -19.84 12.17
CA THR A 55 9.98 -19.54 13.40
C THR A 55 10.88 -18.68 14.29
N LEU A 56 10.49 -17.44 14.51
CA LEU A 56 11.03 -16.66 15.62
C LEU A 56 10.54 -17.33 16.87
N GLY A 57 11.45 -17.84 17.69
CA GLY A 57 11.17 -18.66 18.87
C GLY A 57 9.96 -18.22 19.69
N SER A 58 9.50 -19.04 20.62
CA SER A 58 8.27 -18.77 21.35
C SER A 58 8.25 -17.33 21.88
N MET A 59 7.20 -16.59 21.56
CA MET A 59 7.05 -15.18 21.91
C MET A 59 6.80 -14.93 23.41
N GLU A 60 7.11 -15.89 24.27
CA GLU A 60 7.08 -15.68 25.72
C GLU A 60 7.96 -14.49 26.15
N ASN A 61 8.91 -14.09 25.28
CA ASN A 61 9.83 -12.99 25.52
C ASN A 61 9.72 -11.80 24.54
N ILE A 62 8.81 -11.86 23.57
CA ILE A 62 8.60 -10.73 22.62
C ILE A 62 7.19 -10.18 22.90
N PRO A 63 7.07 -9.02 23.56
CA PRO A 63 5.76 -8.44 23.81
C PRO A 63 5.10 -8.05 22.49
N LEU A 64 3.92 -8.61 22.27
CA LEU A 64 3.03 -8.23 21.18
C LEU A 64 2.00 -7.27 21.71
N TYR A 65 1.62 -6.34 20.88
CA TYR A 65 0.54 -5.42 21.17
C TYR A 65 -0.50 -5.49 20.06
N TYR A 66 -1.74 -5.20 20.42
CA TYR A 66 -2.79 -4.91 19.47
C TYR A 66 -3.14 -3.44 19.65
N ASP A 67 -3.26 -2.73 18.55
CA ASP A 67 -3.78 -1.38 18.56
C ASP A 67 -5.31 -1.37 18.85
N ASP A 68 -5.92 -0.20 18.86
CA ASP A 68 -7.36 -0.04 19.10
C ASP A 68 -8.21 -0.70 18.01
N GLU A 69 -7.68 -0.89 16.80
CA GLU A 69 -8.30 -1.58 15.67
C GLU A 69 -8.02 -3.10 15.67
N LYS A 70 -7.32 -3.61 16.68
CA LYS A 70 -6.89 -5.01 16.83
C LYS A 70 -5.87 -5.47 15.78
N LYS A 71 -5.13 -4.55 15.17
CA LYS A 71 -3.98 -4.87 14.31
C LYS A 71 -2.81 -5.33 15.17
N LEU A 72 -2.09 -6.32 14.67
CA LEU A 72 -0.95 -6.90 15.37
C LEU A 72 0.28 -6.03 15.20
N LEU A 73 0.75 -5.43 16.29
CA LEU A 73 1.98 -4.66 16.36
C LEU A 73 3.15 -5.57 16.75
N LEU A 74 4.21 -5.53 15.98
CA LEU A 74 5.43 -6.33 16.16
C LEU A 74 6.63 -5.46 16.49
N PRO A 75 7.52 -5.89 17.39
CA PRO A 75 8.76 -5.17 17.70
C PRO A 75 9.66 -5.17 16.46
N LEU A 76 9.83 -3.99 15.85
CA LEU A 76 10.48 -3.79 14.56
C LEU A 76 11.86 -4.42 14.48
N ARG A 77 12.72 -4.22 15.50
CA ARG A 77 14.07 -4.76 15.53
C ARG A 77 14.08 -6.29 15.53
N ASN A 78 13.29 -6.90 16.40
CA ASN A 78 13.27 -8.35 16.54
C ASN A 78 12.86 -9.05 15.23
N VAL A 79 11.83 -8.51 14.58
CA VAL A 79 11.33 -9.04 13.30
C VAL A 79 12.36 -8.82 12.19
N THR A 80 12.88 -7.61 12.07
CA THR A 80 13.86 -7.27 11.03
C THR A 80 15.13 -8.13 11.15
N GLU A 81 15.71 -8.26 12.36
CA GLU A 81 16.89 -9.09 12.60
C GLU A 81 16.55 -10.58 12.41
N GLY A 82 15.34 -11.01 12.76
CA GLY A 82 14.82 -12.34 12.45
C GLY A 82 14.80 -12.66 10.96
N LEU A 83 14.51 -11.67 10.12
CA LEU A 83 14.57 -11.76 8.66
C LEU A 83 16.00 -11.60 8.10
N GLY A 84 17.03 -11.43 8.94
CA GLY A 84 18.41 -11.23 8.51
C GLY A 84 18.75 -9.78 8.15
N GLY A 85 17.83 -8.85 8.42
CA GLY A 85 18.04 -7.42 8.25
C GLY A 85 18.69 -6.73 9.45
N SER A 86 18.68 -5.40 9.46
CA SER A 86 19.22 -4.59 10.55
C SER A 86 18.38 -3.36 10.82
N VAL A 87 18.38 -2.88 12.08
CA VAL A 87 17.72 -1.64 12.50
C VAL A 87 18.72 -0.74 13.19
N THR A 88 18.91 0.47 12.66
CA THR A 88 19.68 1.53 13.31
C THR A 88 18.74 2.59 13.87
N TRP A 89 19.11 3.13 15.04
CA TRP A 89 18.37 4.19 15.71
C TRP A 89 19.27 5.42 15.85
N GLU A 90 18.78 6.54 15.34
CA GLU A 90 19.44 7.84 15.45
C GLU A 90 18.69 8.69 16.48
N ARG A 91 19.31 8.86 17.65
CA ARG A 91 18.65 9.45 18.83
C ARG A 91 18.26 10.91 18.62
N GLU A 92 19.14 11.69 18.00
CA GLU A 92 18.93 13.14 17.84
C GLU A 92 17.77 13.48 16.93
N SER A 93 17.65 12.75 15.83
CA SER A 93 16.56 12.91 14.85
C SER A 93 15.34 12.02 15.16
N ARG A 94 15.42 11.15 16.19
CA ARG A 94 14.40 10.16 16.51
C ARG A 94 14.03 9.29 15.30
N LYS A 95 15.02 8.91 14.50
CA LYS A 95 14.86 8.22 13.23
C LYS A 95 15.25 6.76 13.37
N ALA A 96 14.40 5.86 12.92
CA ALA A 96 14.74 4.46 12.70
C ALA A 96 15.00 4.22 11.21
N THR A 97 16.11 3.55 10.91
CA THR A 97 16.43 3.07 9.57
C THR A 97 16.51 1.55 9.61
N VAL A 98 15.67 0.92 8.80
CA VAL A 98 15.53 -0.53 8.67
C VAL A 98 16.09 -0.94 7.32
N SER A 99 17.02 -1.90 7.32
CA SER A 99 17.55 -2.48 6.08
C SER A 99 17.25 -3.97 6.05
N CYS A 100 16.50 -4.42 5.04
CA CYS A 100 16.11 -5.80 4.85
C CYS A 100 15.90 -6.10 3.36
N PHE A 101 16.42 -7.21 2.86
CA PHE A 101 16.31 -7.68 1.47
C PHE A 101 16.62 -6.61 0.40
N GLY A 102 17.67 -5.80 0.64
CA GLY A 102 18.04 -4.71 -0.28
C GLY A 102 17.11 -3.49 -0.25
N ARG A 103 16.15 -3.46 0.65
CA ARG A 103 15.25 -2.32 0.86
C ARG A 103 15.62 -1.57 2.12
N VAL A 104 15.43 -0.27 2.09
CA VAL A 104 15.72 0.64 3.21
C VAL A 104 14.47 1.43 3.53
N LEU A 105 13.89 1.15 4.70
CA LEU A 105 12.76 1.91 5.26
C LEU A 105 13.30 2.88 6.31
N THR A 106 12.93 4.14 6.18
CA THR A 106 13.17 5.17 7.21
C THR A 106 11.83 5.62 7.77
N LEU A 107 11.73 5.67 9.09
CA LEU A 107 10.51 6.09 9.77
C LEU A 107 10.82 6.84 11.06
N PHE A 108 9.84 7.61 11.53
CA PHE A 108 9.86 8.42 12.73
C PHE A 108 8.70 7.99 13.63
N PRO A 109 8.93 7.62 14.89
CA PRO A 109 7.87 7.17 15.78
C PRO A 109 6.75 8.19 15.95
N GLY A 110 5.53 7.75 15.70
CA GLY A 110 4.32 8.58 15.79
C GLY A 110 4.07 9.48 14.58
N GLU A 111 4.88 9.36 13.51
CA GLU A 111 4.69 10.13 12.28
C GLU A 111 4.26 9.23 11.13
N GLU A 112 3.33 9.71 10.31
CA GLU A 112 2.89 9.04 9.09
C GLU A 112 3.94 9.16 7.96
N ALA A 113 4.80 10.15 8.02
CA ALA A 113 5.85 10.38 7.02
C ALA A 113 7.01 9.41 7.18
N GLY A 114 7.42 8.80 6.08
CA GLY A 114 8.60 7.94 6.01
C GLY A 114 9.21 7.91 4.61
N THR A 115 10.23 7.07 4.43
CA THR A 115 10.79 6.81 3.09
C THR A 115 11.03 5.31 2.89
N LEU A 116 10.80 4.82 1.69
CA LEU A 116 11.17 3.48 1.25
C LEU A 116 12.12 3.60 0.05
N ASN A 117 13.35 3.11 0.18
CA ASN A 117 14.46 3.31 -0.78
C ASN A 117 14.67 4.78 -1.19
N GLY A 118 14.42 5.71 -0.25
CA GLY A 118 14.54 7.16 -0.49
C GLY A 118 13.32 7.82 -1.12
N TYR A 119 12.33 7.07 -1.58
CA TYR A 119 11.04 7.63 -2.00
C TYR A 119 10.18 7.94 -0.77
N GLU A 120 9.56 9.11 -0.75
CA GLU A 120 8.60 9.49 0.29
C GLU A 120 7.38 8.55 0.26
N ILE A 121 7.00 8.07 1.44
CA ILE A 121 5.81 7.25 1.64
C ILE A 121 4.99 7.80 2.82
N THR A 122 3.73 7.43 2.85
CA THR A 122 2.83 7.68 3.98
C THR A 122 2.53 6.35 4.66
N LEU A 123 2.79 6.27 5.96
CA LEU A 123 2.43 5.11 6.77
C LEU A 123 1.00 5.33 7.29
N PRO A 124 0.03 4.55 6.85
CA PRO A 124 -1.35 4.68 7.36
C PRO A 124 -1.42 4.48 8.87
N GLU A 125 -0.58 3.60 9.40
CA GLU A 125 -0.37 3.39 10.82
C GLU A 125 1.08 3.75 11.17
N PRO A 126 1.31 4.87 11.88
CA PRO A 126 2.63 5.26 12.34
C PRO A 126 3.26 4.18 13.24
N ALA A 127 4.58 4.00 13.11
CA ALA A 127 5.29 3.16 14.05
C ALA A 127 5.26 3.74 15.46
N GLU A 128 5.01 2.92 16.47
CA GLU A 128 4.81 3.36 17.85
C GLU A 128 5.96 2.99 18.77
N MET A 129 6.32 3.90 19.67
CA MET A 129 7.28 3.64 20.72
C MET A 129 6.56 3.15 21.98
N ILE A 130 6.68 1.86 22.30
CA ILE A 130 6.05 1.22 23.46
C ILE A 130 7.16 0.66 24.37
N ASN A 131 7.24 1.16 25.60
CA ASN A 131 8.24 0.72 26.59
C ASN A 131 9.69 0.73 26.09
N GLY A 132 10.06 1.73 25.28
CA GLY A 132 11.40 1.88 24.72
C GLY A 132 11.70 1.02 23.50
N CYS A 133 10.73 0.24 23.02
CA CYS A 133 10.83 -0.53 21.78
C CYS A 133 9.94 0.09 20.71
N LEU A 134 10.40 0.07 19.46
CA LEU A 134 9.64 0.54 18.31
C LEU A 134 8.82 -0.61 17.72
N TYR A 135 7.53 -0.37 17.54
CA TYR A 135 6.55 -1.32 17.00
C TYR A 135 6.01 -0.83 15.66
N ILE A 136 5.69 -1.77 14.80
CA ILE A 136 5.08 -1.51 13.49
C ILE A 136 3.98 -2.55 13.25
N ASP A 137 2.97 -2.17 12.48
CA ASP A 137 1.94 -3.11 12.01
C ASP A 137 2.55 -4.24 11.18
N SER A 138 2.10 -5.47 11.43
CA SER A 138 2.64 -6.67 10.79
C SER A 138 2.43 -6.69 9.27
N GLY A 139 1.32 -6.13 8.79
CA GLY A 139 1.01 -6.02 7.37
C GLY A 139 2.00 -5.14 6.62
N ARG A 140 2.48 -4.05 7.26
CA ARG A 140 3.47 -3.14 6.65
C ARG A 140 4.81 -3.81 6.43
N LEU A 141 5.20 -4.74 7.30
CA LEU A 141 6.42 -5.53 7.09
C LEU A 141 6.31 -6.41 5.84
N SER A 142 5.16 -7.02 5.62
CA SER A 142 4.90 -7.82 4.42
C SER A 142 4.95 -6.95 3.15
N GLU A 143 4.28 -5.82 3.15
CA GLU A 143 4.24 -4.91 2.01
C GLU A 143 5.62 -4.34 1.65
N TYR A 144 6.37 -3.87 2.65
CA TYR A 144 7.63 -3.17 2.40
C TYR A 144 8.80 -4.11 2.15
N PHE A 145 8.81 -5.29 2.75
CA PHE A 145 9.94 -6.22 2.68
C PHE A 145 9.62 -7.54 1.96
N GLY A 146 8.36 -7.75 1.57
CA GLY A 146 7.93 -8.98 0.90
C GLY A 146 8.08 -10.21 1.80
N ALA A 147 7.84 -10.07 3.11
CA ALA A 147 7.96 -11.14 4.08
C ALA A 147 6.60 -11.44 4.71
N ASP A 148 6.14 -12.69 4.64
CA ASP A 148 4.90 -13.07 5.33
C ASP A 148 5.14 -13.16 6.84
N VAL A 149 4.28 -12.50 7.60
CA VAL A 149 4.25 -12.57 9.05
C VAL A 149 3.01 -13.34 9.47
N ILE A 150 3.20 -14.56 9.95
CA ILE A 150 2.12 -15.47 10.34
C ILE A 150 2.07 -15.57 11.85
N TRP A 151 0.96 -15.11 12.42
CA TRP A 151 0.67 -15.24 13.84
C TRP A 151 -0.17 -16.50 14.13
N ASN A 152 0.30 -17.33 15.08
CA ASN A 152 -0.47 -18.45 15.58
C ASN A 152 -0.98 -18.16 17.00
N ASN A 153 -2.29 -18.01 17.13
CA ASN A 153 -2.96 -17.68 18.38
C ASN A 153 -2.83 -18.79 19.46
N GLU A 154 -2.76 -20.07 19.06
CA GLU A 154 -2.70 -21.19 20.00
C GLU A 154 -1.30 -21.34 20.58
N SER A 155 -0.29 -21.35 19.72
CA SER A 155 1.12 -21.45 20.15
C SER A 155 1.74 -20.12 20.58
N ARG A 156 1.05 -18.99 20.34
CA ARG A 156 1.54 -17.62 20.55
C ARG A 156 2.91 -17.39 19.90
N GLN A 157 3.05 -17.88 18.69
CA GLN A 157 4.29 -17.79 17.92
C GLN A 157 4.11 -16.91 16.68
N VAL A 158 5.12 -16.13 16.36
CA VAL A 158 5.27 -15.46 15.08
C VAL A 158 6.19 -16.31 14.20
N THR A 159 5.68 -16.66 13.05
CA THR A 159 6.48 -17.31 12.00
C THR A 159 6.71 -16.28 10.89
N LEU A 160 7.97 -16.08 10.55
CA LEU A 160 8.37 -15.27 9.41
C LEU A 160 8.66 -16.19 8.24
N LYS A 161 8.07 -15.89 7.11
CA LYS A 161 8.39 -16.54 5.84
C LYS A 161 8.96 -15.49 4.91
N THR A 162 10.18 -15.69 4.46
CA THR A 162 10.79 -14.81 3.48
C THR A 162 10.15 -15.03 2.11
N GLY A 163 9.68 -13.96 1.50
CA GLY A 163 9.27 -13.97 0.11
C GLY A 163 10.47 -14.04 -0.83
N ASP A 164 10.21 -13.90 -2.12
CA ASP A 164 11.26 -13.76 -3.12
C ASP A 164 11.87 -12.34 -3.05
N PRO A 165 13.16 -12.18 -2.72
CA PRO A 165 13.79 -10.85 -2.67
C PRO A 165 13.77 -10.09 -4.00
N ALA A 166 13.59 -10.82 -5.12
CA ALA A 166 13.47 -10.22 -6.44
C ALA A 166 12.04 -9.73 -6.78
N MET A 167 11.05 -10.01 -5.91
CA MET A 167 9.72 -9.43 -6.05
C MET A 167 9.78 -7.94 -5.69
N PRO A 168 9.22 -7.03 -6.50
CA PRO A 168 9.08 -5.64 -6.10
C PRO A 168 8.16 -5.51 -4.89
N SER A 169 8.23 -4.35 -4.24
CA SER A 169 7.30 -3.96 -3.17
C SER A 169 6.56 -2.71 -3.56
N ALA A 170 5.35 -2.57 -3.05
CA ALA A 170 4.53 -1.38 -3.23
C ALA A 170 4.26 -0.72 -1.88
N ALA A 171 4.33 0.60 -1.85
CA ALA A 171 3.91 1.45 -0.75
C ALA A 171 3.02 2.55 -1.31
N VAL A 172 2.49 3.41 -0.47
CA VAL A 172 1.69 4.56 -0.91
C VAL A 172 2.28 5.86 -0.38
N ARG A 173 2.08 6.94 -1.14
CA ARG A 173 2.30 8.31 -0.73
C ARG A 173 0.99 9.08 -0.85
N CYS A 174 0.50 9.66 0.24
CA CYS A 174 -0.66 10.52 0.22
C CYS A 174 -0.27 11.93 -0.24
N MET A 175 -1.02 12.47 -1.17
CA MET A 175 -0.90 13.86 -1.64
C MET A 175 -2.20 14.60 -1.34
N GLU A 176 -2.08 15.74 -0.72
CA GLU A 176 -3.20 16.58 -0.33
C GLU A 176 -3.10 17.97 -0.95
N GLY A 177 -4.25 18.57 -1.19
CA GLY A 177 -4.32 19.95 -1.64
C GLY A 177 -5.68 20.58 -1.32
N LYS A 178 -5.66 21.92 -1.17
CA LYS A 178 -6.88 22.68 -0.87
C LYS A 178 -6.84 24.03 -1.55
N LYS A 179 -7.98 24.45 -2.11
CA LYS A 179 -8.19 25.78 -2.69
C LYS A 179 -9.66 26.19 -2.53
N GLY A 180 -9.90 27.25 -1.77
CA GLY A 180 -11.27 27.63 -1.42
C GLY A 180 -11.98 26.57 -0.58
N GLY A 181 -13.17 26.15 -1.01
CA GLY A 181 -13.97 25.08 -0.43
C GLY A 181 -13.69 23.69 -1.02
N ARG A 182 -12.72 23.56 -1.95
CA ARG A 182 -12.34 22.28 -2.57
C ARG A 182 -11.08 21.72 -1.94
N ALA A 183 -11.07 20.40 -1.72
CA ALA A 183 -9.92 19.69 -1.19
C ALA A 183 -9.77 18.33 -1.88
N TYR A 184 -8.54 17.86 -2.03
CA TYR A 184 -8.28 16.48 -2.45
C TYR A 184 -7.34 15.76 -1.49
N MET A 185 -7.48 14.44 -1.45
CA MET A 185 -6.56 13.48 -0.84
C MET A 185 -6.40 12.33 -1.85
N LEU A 186 -5.23 12.22 -2.46
CA LEU A 186 -4.95 11.24 -3.52
C LEU A 186 -3.72 10.42 -3.12
N GLU A 187 -3.88 9.12 -3.07
CA GLU A 187 -2.76 8.21 -2.86
C GLU A 187 -2.04 7.93 -4.18
N THR A 188 -0.73 7.92 -4.11
CA THR A 188 0.16 7.57 -5.22
C THR A 188 0.91 6.31 -4.85
N PRO A 189 0.86 5.24 -5.65
CA PRO A 189 1.71 4.09 -5.43
C PRO A 189 3.19 4.45 -5.57
N VAL A 190 4.01 3.83 -4.74
CA VAL A 190 5.49 3.91 -4.77
C VAL A 190 6.03 2.51 -4.91
N ILE A 191 6.70 2.23 -6.01
CA ILE A 191 7.23 0.90 -6.33
C ILE A 191 8.73 0.89 -6.11
N VAL A 192 9.23 -0.13 -5.42
CA VAL A 192 10.65 -0.31 -5.14
C VAL A 192 11.09 -1.75 -5.38
N GLY A 193 12.38 -1.92 -5.65
CA GLY A 193 12.98 -3.22 -5.87
C GLY A 193 12.90 -3.72 -7.31
N LEU A 194 12.68 -2.82 -8.28
CA LEU A 194 12.80 -3.17 -9.69
C LEU A 194 14.27 -3.37 -10.07
N ASN A 195 14.53 -4.28 -11.02
CA ASN A 195 15.90 -4.56 -11.49
C ASN A 195 16.54 -3.36 -12.21
N ASP A 196 15.74 -2.50 -12.81
CA ASP A 196 16.19 -1.27 -13.49
C ASP A 196 15.84 -0.04 -12.63
N ALA A 197 16.84 0.51 -11.96
CA ALA A 197 16.67 1.67 -11.08
C ALA A 197 16.23 2.95 -11.84
N ASN A 198 16.58 3.09 -13.14
CA ASN A 198 16.15 4.24 -13.93
C ASN A 198 14.66 4.09 -14.27
N PHE A 199 14.23 2.89 -14.61
CA PHE A 199 12.82 2.61 -14.85
C PHE A 199 12.00 2.76 -13.56
N GLU A 200 12.48 2.24 -12.43
CA GLU A 200 11.85 2.43 -11.11
C GLU A 200 11.62 3.91 -10.82
N LYS A 201 12.68 4.73 -11.01
CA LYS A 201 12.59 6.17 -10.80
C LYS A 201 11.58 6.82 -11.73
N SER A 202 11.65 6.56 -13.03
CA SER A 202 10.76 7.16 -14.03
C SER A 202 9.29 6.74 -13.82
N LEU A 203 9.05 5.48 -13.41
CA LEU A 203 7.72 4.99 -13.09
C LEU A 203 7.13 5.74 -11.88
N ASN A 204 7.88 5.84 -10.78
CA ASN A 204 7.43 6.54 -9.58
C ASN A 204 7.19 8.04 -9.84
N GLU A 205 8.06 8.68 -10.64
CA GLU A 205 7.86 10.08 -11.05
C GLU A 205 6.60 10.26 -11.91
N ALA A 206 6.35 9.34 -12.84
CA ALA A 206 5.16 9.38 -13.70
C ALA A 206 3.87 9.18 -12.90
N LEU A 207 3.83 8.22 -11.96
CA LEU A 207 2.69 7.99 -11.08
C LEU A 207 2.41 9.21 -10.20
N ALA A 208 3.45 9.82 -9.62
CA ALA A 208 3.32 11.02 -8.81
C ALA A 208 2.84 12.23 -9.62
N GLU A 209 3.34 12.41 -10.85
CA GLU A 209 2.91 13.50 -11.73
C GLU A 209 1.46 13.34 -12.18
N GLU A 210 1.04 12.12 -12.45
CA GLU A 210 -0.35 11.81 -12.80
C GLU A 210 -1.31 12.22 -11.68
N MET A 211 -1.04 11.84 -10.44
CA MET A 211 -1.87 12.22 -9.30
C MET A 211 -1.80 13.71 -9.00
N ARG A 212 -0.63 14.35 -9.14
CA ARG A 212 -0.48 15.80 -8.99
C ARG A 212 -1.31 16.56 -10.01
N THR A 213 -1.28 16.12 -11.28
CA THR A 213 -2.07 16.73 -12.36
C THR A 213 -3.57 16.56 -12.10
N LEU A 214 -3.99 15.38 -11.64
CA LEU A 214 -5.38 15.09 -11.31
C LEU A 214 -5.89 15.99 -10.16
N GLY A 215 -5.10 16.11 -9.09
CA GLY A 215 -5.42 16.98 -7.95
C GLY A 215 -5.44 18.46 -8.32
N ALA A 216 -4.45 18.95 -9.06
CA ALA A 216 -4.42 20.33 -9.54
C ALA A 216 -5.62 20.65 -10.43
N GLY A 217 -5.93 19.78 -11.38
CA GLY A 217 -7.11 19.93 -12.26
C GLY A 217 -8.41 19.97 -11.49
N TYR A 218 -8.52 19.18 -10.40
CA TYR A 218 -9.69 19.23 -9.52
C TYR A 218 -9.84 20.57 -8.78
N LEU A 219 -8.74 21.15 -8.31
CA LEU A 219 -8.76 22.44 -7.61
C LEU A 219 -8.99 23.65 -8.55
N ASP A 220 -8.71 23.51 -9.83
CA ASP A 220 -8.86 24.62 -10.81
C ASP A 220 -10.26 24.73 -11.40
N THR A 221 -11.17 23.81 -11.05
CA THR A 221 -12.58 23.95 -11.44
C THR A 221 -13.27 25.07 -10.65
N THR A 222 -14.23 25.74 -11.30
CA THR A 222 -14.98 26.88 -10.72
C THR A 222 -16.23 26.44 -9.96
N ASP A 223 -16.42 25.14 -9.81
CA ASP A 223 -17.60 24.57 -9.18
C ASP A 223 -17.63 24.80 -7.66
N ALA A 224 -18.77 24.51 -7.07
CA ALA A 224 -19.01 24.65 -5.62
C ALA A 224 -18.01 23.84 -4.78
N ASP A 225 -18.05 24.02 -3.47
CA ASP A 225 -17.28 23.24 -2.50
C ASP A 225 -17.39 21.74 -2.75
N GLY A 226 -16.28 21.03 -2.59
CA GLY A 226 -16.27 19.59 -2.85
C GLY A 226 -15.00 18.90 -2.35
N THR A 227 -15.02 17.58 -2.44
CA THR A 227 -13.89 16.72 -2.05
C THR A 227 -13.60 15.70 -3.12
N PHE A 228 -12.31 15.39 -3.31
CA PHE A 228 -11.84 14.32 -4.17
C PHE A 228 -10.87 13.43 -3.39
N ARG A 229 -11.25 12.18 -3.20
CA ARG A 229 -10.44 11.18 -2.52
C ARG A 229 -10.21 9.99 -3.43
N LEU A 230 -8.95 9.53 -3.50
CA LEU A 230 -8.58 8.27 -4.12
C LEU A 230 -7.61 7.52 -3.23
N ASP A 231 -7.95 6.30 -2.92
CA ASP A 231 -7.11 5.35 -2.23
C ASP A 231 -6.49 4.40 -3.28
N ALA A 232 -5.18 4.20 -3.25
CA ALA A 232 -4.46 3.36 -4.21
C ALA A 232 -4.37 1.92 -3.73
N GLY A 233 -4.81 0.96 -4.56
CA GLY A 233 -4.58 -0.47 -4.40
C GLY A 233 -3.53 -0.99 -5.37
N THR A 234 -2.68 -1.89 -4.88
CA THR A 234 -1.83 -2.75 -5.71
C THR A 234 -2.37 -4.15 -5.61
N ASP A 235 -3.39 -4.44 -6.44
CA ASP A 235 -4.18 -5.66 -6.33
C ASP A 235 -3.53 -6.87 -6.98
N PHE A 236 -2.51 -6.63 -7.82
CA PHE A 236 -1.74 -7.68 -8.47
C PHE A 236 -0.31 -7.22 -8.70
N LEU A 237 0.65 -7.97 -8.16
CA LEU A 237 2.07 -7.67 -8.27
C LEU A 237 2.88 -8.94 -8.49
N THR A 238 3.65 -8.96 -9.58
CA THR A 238 4.61 -10.00 -9.90
C THR A 238 5.97 -9.37 -10.26
N LYS A 239 6.97 -10.19 -10.57
CA LYS A 239 8.27 -9.69 -11.06
C LYS A 239 8.18 -8.95 -12.39
N ASP A 240 7.21 -9.33 -13.22
CA ASP A 240 7.09 -8.87 -14.60
C ASP A 240 5.89 -7.97 -14.85
N PHE A 241 4.95 -7.85 -13.88
CA PHE A 241 3.71 -7.12 -14.07
C PHE A 241 3.17 -6.53 -12.77
N ILE A 242 2.58 -5.33 -12.87
CA ILE A 242 1.86 -4.70 -11.77
C ILE A 242 0.54 -4.10 -12.27
N SER A 243 -0.50 -4.26 -11.46
CA SER A 243 -1.82 -3.70 -11.70
C SER A 243 -2.21 -2.80 -10.54
N PHE A 244 -2.51 -1.55 -10.84
CA PHE A 244 -3.00 -0.57 -9.89
C PHE A 244 -4.48 -0.32 -10.09
N CYS A 245 -5.20 -0.18 -8.99
CA CYS A 245 -6.54 0.33 -8.95
C CYS A 245 -6.64 1.47 -7.94
N TRP A 246 -7.15 2.61 -8.36
CA TRP A 246 -7.55 3.69 -7.47
C TRP A 246 -9.06 3.68 -7.36
N ASN A 247 -9.55 3.62 -6.13
CA ASN A 247 -10.96 3.67 -5.82
C ASN A 247 -11.24 4.84 -4.89
N GLY A 248 -12.35 5.51 -5.06
CA GLY A 248 -12.73 6.63 -4.20
C GLY A 248 -13.95 7.38 -4.68
N GLU A 249 -14.00 8.65 -4.34
CA GLU A 249 -15.13 9.52 -4.63
C GLU A 249 -14.66 10.90 -5.09
N LYS A 250 -15.36 11.44 -6.07
CA LYS A 250 -15.23 12.81 -6.53
C LYS A 250 -16.57 13.53 -6.34
N ASP A 251 -16.62 14.48 -5.42
CA ASP A 251 -17.84 15.24 -5.09
C ASP A 251 -19.05 14.34 -4.74
N GLY A 252 -18.78 13.21 -4.05
CA GLY A 252 -19.79 12.24 -3.64
C GLY A 252 -20.19 11.23 -4.74
N VAL A 253 -19.56 11.28 -5.91
CA VAL A 253 -19.76 10.32 -6.99
C VAL A 253 -18.59 9.31 -6.96
N PRO A 254 -18.86 7.98 -7.00
CA PRO A 254 -17.81 6.98 -7.09
C PRO A 254 -16.87 7.24 -8.26
N PHE A 255 -15.58 7.07 -8.04
CA PHE A 255 -14.56 7.29 -9.05
C PHE A 255 -13.52 6.17 -8.97
N CYS A 256 -13.23 5.54 -10.10
CA CYS A 256 -12.21 4.51 -10.24
C CYS A 256 -11.22 4.88 -11.34
N ARG A 257 -9.97 4.47 -11.15
CA ARG A 257 -8.92 4.57 -12.16
C ARG A 257 -8.02 3.35 -12.09
N THR A 258 -7.52 2.91 -13.22
CA THR A 258 -6.61 1.76 -13.28
C THR A 258 -5.38 2.07 -14.11
N LYS A 259 -4.29 1.38 -13.81
CA LYS A 259 -3.07 1.39 -14.62
C LYS A 259 -2.39 0.02 -14.51
N ASN A 260 -2.00 -0.51 -15.64
CA ASN A 260 -1.38 -1.82 -15.77
C ASN A 260 -0.03 -1.66 -16.43
N ILE A 261 1.03 -2.18 -15.84
CA ILE A 261 2.40 -1.99 -16.30
C ILE A 261 3.07 -3.35 -16.50
N ASP A 262 3.57 -3.59 -17.70
CA ASP A 262 4.56 -4.62 -17.99
C ASP A 262 5.91 -4.13 -17.48
N LEU A 263 6.35 -4.63 -16.33
CA LEU A 263 7.61 -4.23 -15.68
C LEU A 263 8.84 -4.68 -16.50
N LYS A 264 8.72 -5.80 -17.20
CA LYS A 264 9.77 -6.33 -18.06
C LYS A 264 9.86 -5.57 -19.38
N GLY A 265 8.72 -5.29 -19.99
CA GLY A 265 8.62 -4.50 -21.22
C GLY A 265 8.70 -2.99 -20.99
N GLN A 266 8.69 -2.54 -19.74
CA GLN A 266 8.75 -1.13 -19.31
C GLN A 266 7.68 -0.26 -19.99
N LYS A 267 6.45 -0.75 -20.07
CA LYS A 267 5.36 -0.06 -20.75
C LYS A 267 4.01 -0.25 -20.07
N GLU A 268 3.13 0.70 -20.27
CA GLU A 268 1.72 0.56 -19.94
C GLU A 268 1.06 -0.47 -20.86
N VAL A 269 0.11 -1.23 -20.31
CA VAL A 269 -0.56 -2.35 -20.98
C VAL A 269 -2.06 -2.11 -21.00
N SER A 270 -2.64 -2.19 -22.18
CA SER A 270 -4.09 -2.17 -22.38
C SER A 270 -4.67 -3.59 -22.35
N LEU A 271 -5.96 -3.72 -22.14
CA LEU A 271 -6.64 -5.03 -22.20
C LEU A 271 -6.47 -5.71 -23.56
N SER A 272 -6.37 -4.92 -24.64
CA SER A 272 -6.09 -5.43 -26.00
C SER A 272 -4.68 -6.01 -26.18
N ASP A 273 -3.73 -5.65 -25.31
CA ASP A 273 -2.40 -6.26 -25.30
C ASP A 273 -2.43 -7.64 -24.62
N LEU A 274 -3.37 -7.87 -23.70
CA LEU A 274 -3.49 -9.09 -22.91
C LEU A 274 -4.42 -10.13 -23.55
N LEU A 275 -5.56 -9.68 -24.09
CA LEU A 275 -6.62 -10.58 -24.57
C LEU A 275 -6.68 -10.68 -26.09
N THR A 276 -7.16 -11.83 -26.57
CA THR A 276 -7.45 -12.00 -27.99
C THR A 276 -8.64 -11.14 -28.42
N ALA A 277 -8.73 -10.80 -29.71
CA ALA A 277 -9.85 -10.04 -30.25
C ALA A 277 -11.22 -10.65 -29.95
N GLY A 278 -11.33 -11.98 -30.01
CA GLY A 278 -12.57 -12.68 -29.68
C GLY A 278 -12.98 -12.56 -28.22
N SER A 279 -12.02 -12.53 -27.30
CA SER A 279 -12.29 -12.31 -25.87
C SER A 279 -12.72 -10.86 -25.61
N LEU A 280 -12.11 -9.89 -26.29
CA LEU A 280 -12.51 -8.49 -26.20
C LEU A 280 -13.94 -8.23 -26.71
N GLU A 281 -14.31 -8.87 -27.83
CA GLU A 281 -15.67 -8.74 -28.37
C GLU A 281 -16.72 -9.37 -27.43
N LYS A 282 -16.37 -10.45 -26.72
CA LYS A 282 -17.27 -10.99 -25.67
C LYS A 282 -17.50 -9.99 -24.54
N ILE A 283 -16.42 -9.37 -24.04
CA ILE A 283 -16.52 -8.35 -22.99
C ILE A 283 -17.38 -7.18 -23.46
N LYS A 284 -17.11 -6.63 -24.65
CA LYS A 284 -17.89 -5.55 -25.23
C LYS A 284 -19.36 -5.94 -25.41
N SER A 285 -19.64 -7.16 -25.87
CA SER A 285 -21.00 -7.63 -26.05
C SER A 285 -21.77 -7.81 -24.74
N ALA A 286 -21.07 -8.20 -23.67
CA ALA A 286 -21.66 -8.41 -22.35
C ALA A 286 -21.92 -7.09 -21.60
N LEU A 287 -20.98 -6.15 -21.66
CA LEU A 287 -21.03 -4.91 -20.87
C LEU A 287 -21.60 -3.72 -21.68
N GLY A 288 -21.53 -3.77 -23.01
CA GLY A 288 -22.06 -2.69 -23.86
C GLY A 288 -21.46 -1.34 -23.50
N ASP A 289 -22.31 -0.32 -23.42
CA ASP A 289 -21.93 1.07 -23.13
C ASP A 289 -21.54 1.29 -21.66
N SER A 290 -21.82 0.32 -20.77
CA SER A 290 -21.40 0.39 -19.37
C SER A 290 -19.90 0.16 -19.19
N TRP A 291 -19.21 -0.34 -20.19
CA TRP A 291 -17.76 -0.56 -20.13
C TRP A 291 -16.97 0.72 -20.43
N GLN A 292 -16.41 1.31 -19.37
CA GLN A 292 -15.73 2.59 -19.46
C GLN A 292 -14.33 2.47 -20.06
N ASN A 293 -14.16 2.89 -21.32
CA ASN A 293 -12.88 3.09 -22.03
C ASN A 293 -11.89 1.90 -21.98
N GLY A 294 -12.37 0.68 -21.73
CA GLY A 294 -11.50 -0.51 -21.59
C GLY A 294 -10.64 -0.51 -20.34
N GLY A 295 -10.98 0.28 -19.32
CA GLY A 295 -10.29 0.28 -18.03
C GLY A 295 -10.46 -1.07 -17.33
N PHE A 296 -9.36 -1.57 -16.75
CA PHE A 296 -9.34 -2.84 -16.05
C PHE A 296 -8.18 -2.88 -15.07
N TYR A 297 -8.27 -3.82 -14.11
CA TYR A 297 -7.13 -4.26 -13.33
C TYR A 297 -7.19 -5.77 -13.09
N LEU A 298 -6.05 -6.34 -12.73
CA LEU A 298 -5.96 -7.73 -12.26
C LEU A 298 -5.96 -7.73 -10.74
N SER A 299 -6.57 -8.76 -10.14
CA SER A 299 -6.60 -8.97 -8.71
C SER A 299 -6.24 -10.41 -8.39
N ASP A 300 -5.42 -10.62 -7.37
CA ASP A 300 -5.04 -11.95 -6.90
C ASP A 300 -6.24 -12.76 -6.38
N THR A 301 -7.29 -12.08 -5.92
CA THR A 301 -8.46 -12.71 -5.31
C THR A 301 -9.68 -12.75 -6.24
N GLU A 302 -9.84 -11.76 -7.09
CA GLU A 302 -11.03 -11.56 -7.91
C GLU A 302 -10.82 -11.88 -9.40
N GLY A 303 -9.56 -11.94 -9.83
CA GLY A 303 -9.20 -12.17 -11.22
C GLY A 303 -9.21 -10.91 -12.07
N LEU A 304 -9.92 -10.94 -13.20
CA LEU A 304 -10.06 -9.78 -14.09
C LEU A 304 -11.22 -8.92 -13.62
N VAL A 305 -10.89 -7.67 -13.30
CA VAL A 305 -11.88 -6.65 -12.92
C VAL A 305 -11.91 -5.57 -13.99
N LEU A 306 -13.11 -5.25 -14.48
CA LEU A 306 -13.38 -4.25 -15.51
C LEU A 306 -14.02 -3.01 -14.90
N LEU A 307 -13.72 -1.83 -15.41
CA LEU A 307 -14.42 -0.62 -15.00
C LEU A 307 -15.73 -0.48 -15.78
N THR A 308 -16.82 -0.28 -15.04
CA THR A 308 -18.13 -0.03 -15.61
C THR A 308 -18.65 1.33 -15.15
N GLU A 309 -19.56 1.94 -15.92
CA GLU A 309 -20.19 3.23 -15.64
C GLU A 309 -21.67 3.02 -15.29
N ASP A 310 -22.13 3.68 -14.23
CA ASP A 310 -23.55 3.69 -13.86
C ASP A 310 -24.34 4.80 -14.59
N GLU A 311 -25.66 4.86 -14.34
CA GLU A 311 -26.56 5.84 -14.95
C GLU A 311 -26.25 7.30 -14.59
N ASN A 312 -25.45 7.52 -13.53
CA ASN A 312 -25.05 8.85 -13.05
C ASN A 312 -23.63 9.22 -13.49
N GLY A 313 -22.96 8.37 -14.28
CA GLY A 313 -21.57 8.54 -14.71
C GLY A 313 -20.55 8.14 -13.64
N GLY A 314 -20.96 7.45 -12.58
CA GLY A 314 -20.08 6.86 -11.58
C GLY A 314 -19.37 5.63 -12.14
N ILE A 315 -18.06 5.52 -11.90
CA ILE A 315 -17.27 4.39 -12.36
C ILE A 315 -17.15 3.37 -11.23
N HIS A 316 -17.45 2.11 -11.54
CA HIS A 316 -17.44 1.00 -10.58
C HIS A 316 -16.63 -0.19 -11.10
N PRO A 317 -15.93 -0.93 -10.21
CA PRO A 317 -15.34 -2.22 -10.54
C PRO A 317 -16.42 -3.27 -10.81
N TYR A 318 -16.22 -4.06 -11.88
CA TYR A 318 -17.05 -5.21 -12.23
C TYR A 318 -16.19 -6.46 -12.37
N ILE A 319 -16.41 -7.45 -11.51
CA ILE A 319 -15.67 -8.70 -11.54
C ILE A 319 -16.16 -9.54 -12.74
N TRP A 320 -15.23 -9.89 -13.63
CA TRP A 320 -15.53 -10.77 -14.75
C TRP A 320 -15.52 -12.23 -14.32
N THR A 321 -16.69 -12.84 -14.18
CA THR A 321 -16.85 -14.21 -13.69
C THR A 321 -16.77 -15.30 -14.78
N GLU A 322 -16.83 -14.91 -16.05
CA GLU A 322 -16.75 -15.83 -17.20
C GLU A 322 -15.29 -16.05 -17.66
N THR A 323 -14.35 -16.08 -16.70
CA THR A 323 -12.91 -16.18 -16.98
C THR A 323 -12.52 -17.43 -17.76
N GLY A 324 -13.23 -18.56 -17.61
CA GLY A 324 -12.96 -19.80 -18.33
C GLY A 324 -13.07 -19.68 -19.86
N GLU A 325 -13.67 -18.62 -20.39
CA GLU A 325 -13.78 -18.35 -21.82
C GLU A 325 -12.80 -17.29 -22.35
N LEU A 326 -12.07 -16.59 -21.48
CA LEU A 326 -11.10 -15.61 -21.89
C LEU A 326 -9.83 -16.27 -22.42
N ARG A 327 -9.26 -15.70 -23.47
CA ARG A 327 -8.00 -16.15 -24.05
C ARG A 327 -6.96 -15.04 -23.95
N TRP A 328 -5.96 -15.29 -23.11
CA TRP A 328 -4.84 -14.39 -22.88
C TRP A 328 -3.77 -14.56 -23.96
N LYS A 329 -3.05 -13.50 -24.26
CA LYS A 329 -1.94 -13.48 -25.24
C LYS A 329 -0.60 -13.77 -24.57
N GLY A 330 0.26 -14.53 -25.26
CA GLY A 330 1.68 -14.68 -24.94
C GLY A 330 1.99 -15.06 -23.49
N SER A 331 2.98 -14.42 -22.92
CA SER A 331 3.45 -14.65 -21.54
C SER A 331 2.43 -14.31 -20.45
N PHE A 332 1.47 -13.48 -20.74
CA PHE A 332 0.37 -13.20 -19.80
C PHE A 332 -0.50 -14.41 -19.55
N ARG A 333 -0.52 -15.37 -20.47
CA ARG A 333 -1.22 -16.64 -20.28
C ARG A 333 -0.64 -17.46 -19.15
N GLU A 334 0.68 -17.40 -18.95
CA GLU A 334 1.35 -18.09 -17.85
C GLU A 334 1.05 -17.39 -16.51
N ILE A 335 1.06 -16.06 -16.50
CA ILE A 335 0.71 -15.26 -15.33
C ILE A 335 -0.75 -15.51 -14.94
N ALA A 336 -1.68 -15.39 -15.90
CA ALA A 336 -3.10 -15.65 -15.67
C ALA A 336 -3.35 -17.07 -15.16
N GLY A 337 -2.71 -18.08 -15.76
CA GLY A 337 -2.82 -19.47 -15.35
C GLY A 337 -2.28 -19.75 -13.94
N ALA A 338 -1.18 -19.09 -13.55
CA ALA A 338 -0.58 -19.24 -12.23
C ALA A 338 -1.49 -18.72 -11.10
N TYR A 339 -2.30 -17.72 -11.39
CA TYR A 339 -3.23 -17.11 -10.44
C TYR A 339 -4.70 -17.49 -10.65
N GLY A 340 -4.98 -18.45 -11.52
CA GLY A 340 -6.35 -18.91 -11.77
C GLY A 340 -7.24 -17.91 -12.54
N LEU A 341 -6.63 -16.95 -13.24
CA LEU A 341 -7.32 -15.88 -13.98
C LEU A 341 -7.72 -16.29 -15.42
N GLY A 342 -7.55 -17.54 -15.80
CA GLY A 342 -7.77 -18.03 -17.17
C GLY A 342 -8.57 -19.29 -17.29
#